data_2268b2c11af9738ce23f8d7f8261ab11
#
_entry.id   2268b2c11af9738ce23f8d7f8261ab11
#
_cell.length_a   1.000
_cell.length_b   1.000
_cell.length_c   1.000
_cell.angle_alpha   90.00
_cell.angle_beta   90.00
_cell.angle_gamma   90.00
#
_symmetry.space_group_name_H-M   'P 1'
#
loop_
_entity.id
_entity.type
_entity.pdbx_description
1 polymer ?
#
loop_
_entity_poly.entity_id
_entity_poly.type
_entity_poly.pdbx_seq_one_letter_code
_entity_poly.pdbx_strand_id
1 'polypeptide(L)'
;VPISLSEDWYLISRTIVPVISQQDLFPGAGEQLGLGNTLQSLFLSPAQPVNGFIWGAGPVFYLPTNTDDLLGPEKWGAGPTGVALWQGGPWTIGMLVNHVWSFAGAEEDADINSSYFQPFLSYTTRDAWSFTLNTESTYDWEAEEWSVPLNGTVAPAAARRAWPRW
;
A
#
# COMPACT_ATOMS: atom_id res chain seq x y z
N VAL A 1 9.57 1.91 6.37
CA VAL A 1 10.74 1.82 7.27
C VAL A 1 10.24 1.49 8.68
N PRO A 2 10.73 0.42 9.35
CA PRO A 2 10.42 0.15 10.74
C PRO A 2 11.25 1.03 11.67
N ILE A 3 10.60 1.59 12.69
CA ILE A 3 11.20 2.41 13.74
C ILE A 3 10.83 1.75 15.08
N SER A 4 11.81 1.40 15.90
CA SER A 4 11.56 0.86 17.24
C SER A 4 11.06 1.99 18.15
N LEU A 5 9.87 1.82 18.71
CA LEU A 5 9.31 2.74 19.72
C LEU A 5 9.62 2.25 21.13
N SER A 6 9.62 0.94 21.33
CA SER A 6 9.95 0.27 22.60
C SER A 6 10.41 -1.16 22.29
N GLU A 7 10.69 -1.94 23.35
CA GLU A 7 11.01 -3.36 23.22
C GLU A 7 9.85 -4.19 22.64
N ASP A 8 8.61 -3.72 22.83
CA ASP A 8 7.39 -4.44 22.45
C ASP A 8 6.70 -3.91 21.21
N TRP A 9 7.07 -2.71 20.71
CA TRP A 9 6.34 -2.04 19.63
C TRP A 9 7.23 -1.39 18.57
N TYR A 10 6.84 -1.57 17.31
CA TYR A 10 7.39 -0.87 16.16
C TYR A 10 6.37 0.08 15.55
N LEU A 11 6.86 1.21 15.08
CA LEU A 11 6.17 2.06 14.12
C LEU A 11 6.71 1.75 12.73
N ILE A 12 5.83 1.33 11.82
CA ILE A 12 6.19 1.03 10.43
C ILE A 12 5.65 2.15 9.55
N SER A 13 6.54 2.87 8.91
CA SER A 13 6.21 3.91 7.94
C SER A 13 6.30 3.35 6.52
N ARG A 14 5.19 3.44 5.75
CA ARG A 14 5.09 3.05 4.34
C ARG A 14 4.66 4.25 3.53
N THR A 15 5.52 4.68 2.62
CA THR A 15 5.25 5.78 1.69
C THR A 15 5.13 5.21 0.28
N ILE A 16 4.07 5.55 -0.43
CA ILE A 16 3.86 5.22 -1.84
C ILE A 16 3.78 6.52 -2.60
N VAL A 17 4.65 6.70 -3.58
CA VAL A 17 4.64 7.82 -4.53
C VAL A 17 4.46 7.20 -5.91
N PRO A 18 3.27 7.29 -6.52
CA PRO A 18 3.06 6.76 -7.86
C PRO A 18 3.81 7.59 -8.90
N VAL A 19 4.48 6.93 -9.82
CA VAL A 19 4.97 7.54 -11.06
C VAL A 19 3.96 7.19 -12.14
N ILE A 20 3.32 8.21 -12.72
CA ILE A 20 2.23 8.06 -13.66
C ILE A 20 2.71 8.52 -15.04
N SER A 21 2.52 7.66 -16.05
CA SER A 21 2.70 8.01 -17.46
C SER A 21 1.37 7.76 -18.16
N GLN A 22 0.77 8.80 -18.69
CA GLN A 22 -0.50 8.75 -19.40
C GLN A 22 -0.32 9.37 -20.79
N GLN A 23 -0.97 8.78 -21.79
CA GLN A 23 -0.95 9.28 -23.17
C GLN A 23 -2.39 9.55 -23.61
N ASP A 24 -2.62 10.74 -24.20
CA ASP A 24 -3.87 11.09 -24.87
C ASP A 24 -5.15 10.81 -24.04
N LEU A 25 -5.21 11.26 -22.80
CA LEU A 25 -6.42 11.19 -21.95
C LEU A 25 -7.67 11.77 -22.65
N PHE A 26 -7.45 12.79 -23.49
CA PHE A 26 -8.44 13.36 -24.39
C PHE A 26 -7.71 13.93 -25.64
N PRO A 27 -8.40 14.12 -26.77
CA PRO A 27 -7.77 14.63 -27.99
C PRO A 27 -7.03 15.95 -27.74
N GLY A 28 -5.69 15.91 -27.86
CA GLY A 28 -4.81 17.07 -27.67
C GLY A 28 -4.19 17.20 -26.28
N ALA A 29 -4.42 16.27 -25.35
CA ALA A 29 -3.80 16.28 -24.04
C ALA A 29 -2.28 15.96 -24.07
N GLY A 30 -1.82 15.21 -25.09
CA GLY A 30 -0.43 14.80 -25.21
C GLY A 30 0.00 13.78 -24.15
N GLU A 31 1.31 13.63 -23.97
CA GLU A 31 1.90 12.73 -22.98
C GLU A 31 2.11 13.48 -21.66
N GLN A 32 1.55 12.96 -20.56
CA GLN A 32 1.81 13.40 -19.19
C GLN A 32 2.67 12.36 -18.48
N LEU A 33 3.82 12.80 -17.98
CA LEU A 33 4.69 12.00 -17.12
C LEU A 33 4.95 12.80 -15.85
N GLY A 34 4.58 12.23 -14.70
CA GLY A 34 4.80 12.92 -13.44
C GLY A 34 4.57 12.03 -12.23
N LEU A 35 4.58 12.66 -11.07
CA LEU A 35 4.26 12.04 -9.81
C LEU A 35 2.77 12.22 -9.51
N GLY A 36 2.14 11.17 -9.05
CA GLY A 36 0.81 11.24 -8.47
C GLY A 36 0.83 11.57 -6.98
N ASN A 37 -0.34 11.56 -6.37
CA ASN A 37 -0.49 11.87 -4.96
C ASN A 37 0.14 10.81 -4.05
N THR A 38 0.80 11.28 -3.00
CA THR A 38 1.50 10.41 -2.05
C THR A 38 0.53 9.80 -1.05
N LEU A 39 0.65 8.49 -0.85
CA LEU A 39 -0.04 7.77 0.21
C LEU A 39 0.95 7.41 1.32
N GLN A 40 0.74 7.97 2.52
CA GLN A 40 1.56 7.74 3.70
C GLN A 40 0.79 6.93 4.73
N SER A 41 1.24 5.70 5.00
CA SER A 41 0.65 4.85 6.04
C SER A 41 1.61 4.71 7.23
N LEU A 42 1.06 4.75 8.43
CA LEU A 42 1.78 4.52 9.67
C LEU A 42 1.11 3.35 10.40
N PHE A 43 1.86 2.29 10.66
CA PHE A 43 1.35 1.11 11.37
C PHE A 43 2.04 0.98 12.72
N LEU A 44 1.28 0.86 13.77
CA LEU A 44 1.75 0.37 15.06
C LEU A 44 1.63 -1.15 15.04
N SER A 45 2.74 -1.85 15.26
CA SER A 45 2.84 -3.31 15.18
C SER A 45 3.58 -3.86 16.39
N PRO A 46 3.11 -4.98 17.00
CA PRO A 46 3.88 -5.67 18.03
C PRO A 46 5.24 -6.15 17.50
N ALA A 47 6.27 -6.04 18.35
CA ALA A 47 7.63 -6.46 18.00
C ALA A 47 7.76 -7.98 17.86
N GLN A 48 6.92 -8.75 18.56
CA GLN A 48 6.96 -10.20 18.59
C GLN A 48 5.75 -10.79 17.84
N PRO A 49 5.99 -11.65 16.83
CA PRO A 49 4.93 -12.44 16.20
C PRO A 49 4.32 -13.42 17.21
N VAL A 50 3.02 -13.63 17.16
CA VAL A 50 2.34 -14.64 17.96
C VAL A 50 1.97 -15.82 17.05
N ASN A 51 2.62 -16.97 17.22
CA ASN A 51 2.41 -18.18 16.40
C ASN A 51 2.51 -17.91 14.88
N GLY A 52 3.48 -17.07 14.48
CA GLY A 52 3.67 -16.68 13.08
C GLY A 52 2.72 -15.60 12.59
N PHE A 53 1.81 -15.12 13.44
CA PHE A 53 0.89 -14.04 13.10
C PHE A 53 1.49 -12.67 13.43
N ILE A 54 1.48 -11.78 12.43
CA ILE A 54 1.97 -10.41 12.51
C ILE A 54 0.84 -9.50 12.08
N TRP A 55 0.63 -8.42 12.81
CA TRP A 55 -0.38 -7.42 12.45
C TRP A 55 0.10 -6.01 12.78
N GLY A 56 -0.53 -5.05 12.16
CA GLY A 56 -0.31 -3.64 12.45
C GLY A 56 -1.52 -2.83 12.03
N ALA A 57 -1.79 -1.76 12.73
CA ALA A 57 -2.87 -0.85 12.44
C ALA A 57 -2.46 0.60 12.70
N GLY A 58 -3.12 1.53 12.05
CA GLY A 58 -2.86 2.96 12.24
C GLY A 58 -3.53 3.85 11.21
N PRO A 59 -3.12 5.10 11.09
CA PRO A 59 -3.65 6.03 10.11
C PRO A 59 -2.97 5.89 8.75
N VAL A 60 -3.72 6.22 7.71
CA VAL A 60 -3.23 6.51 6.36
C VAL A 60 -3.58 7.94 6.00
N PHE A 61 -2.68 8.61 5.31
CA PHE A 61 -2.83 9.98 4.82
C PHE A 61 -2.64 10.00 3.31
N TYR A 62 -3.53 10.69 2.63
CA TYR A 62 -3.45 11.00 1.21
C TYR A 62 -3.05 12.46 1.06
N LEU A 63 -1.92 12.69 0.41
CA LEU A 63 -1.28 14.00 0.33
C LEU A 63 -1.28 14.46 -1.13
N PRO A 64 -1.78 15.67 -1.44
CA PRO A 64 -1.76 16.25 -2.78
C PRO A 64 -0.33 16.66 -3.17
N THR A 65 0.44 15.72 -3.67
CA THR A 65 1.84 15.90 -4.08
C THR A 65 2.04 15.64 -5.57
N ASN A 66 0.93 15.56 -6.32
CA ASN A 66 0.94 15.43 -7.76
C ASN A 66 1.69 16.62 -8.41
N THR A 67 2.38 16.32 -9.50
CA THR A 67 3.16 17.33 -10.24
C THR A 67 2.37 17.97 -11.36
N ASP A 68 1.15 17.52 -11.61
CA ASP A 68 0.25 18.03 -12.64
C ASP A 68 -1.20 17.69 -12.25
N ASP A 69 -2.14 18.63 -12.45
CA ASP A 69 -3.55 18.51 -12.07
C ASP A 69 -4.25 17.30 -12.74
N LEU A 70 -3.74 16.85 -13.88
CA LEU A 70 -4.25 15.65 -14.57
C LEU A 70 -3.80 14.33 -13.94
N LEU A 71 -2.86 14.35 -12.99
CA LEU A 71 -2.29 13.17 -12.34
C LEU A 71 -2.91 12.84 -10.99
N GLY A 72 -3.90 13.61 -10.55
CA GLY A 72 -4.66 13.35 -9.34
C GLY A 72 -5.33 14.60 -8.75
N PRO A 73 -6.34 14.42 -7.89
CA PRO A 73 -7.04 15.53 -7.27
C PRO A 73 -6.17 16.26 -6.24
N GLU A 74 -6.34 17.57 -6.11
CA GLU A 74 -5.73 18.41 -5.07
C GLU A 74 -6.49 18.31 -3.74
N LYS A 75 -6.68 17.07 -3.24
CA LYS A 75 -7.40 16.79 -2.01
C LYS A 75 -6.48 16.20 -0.95
N TRP A 76 -6.70 16.61 0.30
CA TRP A 76 -6.14 15.98 1.49
C TRP A 76 -7.10 14.91 1.97
N GLY A 77 -6.61 13.72 2.22
CA GLY A 77 -7.41 12.63 2.74
C GLY A 77 -6.73 11.94 3.92
N ALA A 78 -7.53 11.30 4.74
CA ALA A 78 -7.07 10.46 5.83
C ALA A 78 -8.06 9.32 6.10
N GLY A 79 -7.58 8.29 6.79
CA GLY A 79 -8.42 7.18 7.21
C GLY A 79 -7.65 6.12 7.97
N PRO A 80 -8.31 5.01 8.31
CA PRO A 80 -7.69 3.88 8.97
C PRO A 80 -6.97 2.98 7.97
N THR A 81 -5.87 2.37 8.41
CA THR A 81 -5.20 1.30 7.69
C THR A 81 -4.85 0.15 8.62
N GLY A 82 -4.82 -1.06 8.09
CA GLY A 82 -4.45 -2.25 8.82
C GLY A 82 -3.78 -3.28 7.92
N VAL A 83 -2.87 -4.05 8.49
CA VAL A 83 -2.23 -5.18 7.85
C VAL A 83 -2.22 -6.35 8.80
N ALA A 84 -2.48 -7.53 8.29
CA ALA A 84 -2.36 -8.77 9.02
C ALA A 84 -1.75 -9.83 8.11
N LEU A 85 -0.79 -10.60 8.61
CA LEU A 85 -0.20 -11.70 7.87
C LEU A 85 0.17 -12.84 8.80
N TRP A 86 0.16 -14.04 8.25
CA TRP A 86 0.62 -15.25 8.90
C TRP A 86 1.76 -15.87 8.11
N GLN A 87 2.79 -16.31 8.83
CA GLN A 87 3.94 -17.01 8.27
C GLN A 87 4.06 -18.39 8.88
N GLY A 88 4.04 -19.41 8.05
CA GLY A 88 4.17 -20.81 8.49
C GLY A 88 4.85 -21.67 7.43
N GLY A 89 6.01 -22.24 7.77
CA GLY A 89 6.82 -23.01 6.82
C GLY A 89 7.19 -22.19 5.58
N PRO A 90 6.87 -22.67 4.36
CA PRO A 90 7.17 -21.96 3.12
C PRO A 90 6.14 -20.87 2.76
N TRP A 91 5.04 -20.78 3.51
CA TRP A 91 3.91 -19.93 3.18
C TRP A 91 3.90 -18.61 3.95
N THR A 92 3.56 -17.54 3.26
CA THR A 92 3.15 -16.26 3.83
C THR A 92 1.81 -15.88 3.22
N ILE A 93 0.80 -15.66 4.05
CA ILE A 93 -0.55 -15.27 3.64
C ILE A 93 -0.92 -14.03 4.42
N GLY A 94 -1.43 -13.02 3.76
CA GLY A 94 -1.81 -11.80 4.44
C GLY A 94 -2.73 -10.91 3.64
N MET A 95 -3.15 -9.84 4.28
CA MET A 95 -3.99 -8.81 3.70
C MET A 95 -3.65 -7.45 4.28
N LEU A 96 -3.58 -6.45 3.43
CA LEU A 96 -3.55 -5.04 3.80
C LEU A 96 -4.87 -4.40 3.38
N VAL A 97 -5.43 -3.59 4.25
CA VAL A 97 -6.66 -2.83 3.99
C VAL A 97 -6.45 -1.39 4.40
N ASN A 98 -7.04 -0.46 3.67
CA ASN A 98 -7.22 0.90 4.14
C ASN A 98 -8.49 1.51 3.57
N HIS A 99 -8.93 2.58 4.18
CA HIS A 99 -9.99 3.42 3.70
C HIS A 99 -9.59 4.88 3.85
N VAL A 100 -9.86 5.69 2.83
CA VAL A 100 -9.49 7.10 2.79
C VAL A 100 -10.70 7.94 2.45
N TRP A 101 -10.94 8.99 3.25
CA TRP A 101 -11.88 10.07 2.97
C TRP A 101 -11.14 11.37 2.76
N SER A 102 -11.56 12.18 1.77
CA SER A 102 -11.11 13.57 1.67
C SER A 102 -11.75 14.41 2.78
N PHE A 103 -11.01 15.39 3.30
CA PHE A 103 -11.50 16.34 4.31
C PHE A 103 -11.16 17.79 3.99
N ALA A 104 -10.28 18.04 3.03
CA ALA A 104 -9.87 19.38 2.60
C ALA A 104 -9.28 19.33 1.18
N GLY A 105 -9.24 20.46 0.49
CA GLY A 105 -8.63 20.62 -0.85
C GLY A 105 -9.49 21.45 -1.77
N ALA A 106 -9.19 21.42 -3.06
CA ALA A 106 -9.93 22.17 -4.08
C ALA A 106 -11.40 21.71 -4.16
N GLU A 107 -12.35 22.64 -4.15
CA GLU A 107 -13.78 22.34 -4.17
C GLU A 107 -14.23 21.80 -5.54
N GLU A 108 -13.53 22.17 -6.61
CA GLU A 108 -13.78 21.70 -7.97
C GLU A 108 -13.34 20.25 -8.22
N ASP A 109 -12.47 19.70 -7.39
CA ASP A 109 -12.02 18.33 -7.51
C ASP A 109 -12.99 17.33 -6.86
N ALA A 110 -13.09 16.14 -7.43
CA ALA A 110 -13.90 15.07 -6.89
C ALA A 110 -13.44 14.68 -5.48
N ASP A 111 -14.40 14.41 -4.61
CA ASP A 111 -14.12 13.90 -3.28
C ASP A 111 -13.51 12.50 -3.35
N ILE A 112 -12.65 12.19 -2.38
CA ILE A 112 -12.04 10.88 -2.24
C ILE A 112 -12.81 10.13 -1.17
N ASN A 113 -13.35 8.98 -1.55
CA ASN A 113 -14.00 8.04 -0.66
C ASN A 113 -13.72 6.63 -1.20
N SER A 114 -12.59 6.06 -0.82
CA SER A 114 -12.12 4.81 -1.41
C SER A 114 -11.64 3.80 -0.39
N SER A 115 -11.94 2.53 -0.65
CA SER A 115 -11.46 1.39 0.12
C SER A 115 -10.46 0.60 -0.70
N TYR A 116 -9.31 0.28 -0.10
CA TYR A 116 -8.26 -0.50 -0.72
C TYR A 116 -8.08 -1.85 -0.01
N PHE A 117 -7.97 -2.92 -0.79
CA PHE A 117 -7.80 -4.29 -0.34
C PHE A 117 -6.66 -4.95 -1.10
N GLN A 118 -5.64 -5.39 -0.38
CA GLN A 118 -4.49 -6.10 -0.95
C GLN A 118 -4.28 -7.44 -0.23
N PRO A 119 -5.05 -8.49 -0.56
CA PRO A 119 -4.69 -9.84 -0.18
C PRO A 119 -3.47 -10.31 -0.95
N PHE A 120 -2.60 -11.05 -0.30
CA PHE A 120 -1.42 -11.63 -0.90
C PHE A 120 -1.11 -13.02 -0.37
N LEU A 121 -0.56 -13.85 -1.26
CA LEU A 121 -0.10 -15.20 -0.97
C LEU A 121 1.31 -15.35 -1.52
N SER A 122 2.25 -15.76 -0.70
CA SER A 122 3.62 -16.04 -1.12
C SER A 122 4.06 -17.43 -0.71
N TYR A 123 4.71 -18.12 -1.63
CA TYR A 123 5.33 -19.42 -1.39
C TYR A 123 6.82 -19.32 -1.66
N THR A 124 7.66 -19.68 -0.67
CA THR A 124 9.11 -19.66 -0.81
C THR A 124 9.65 -21.09 -0.83
N THR A 125 10.32 -21.46 -1.93
CA THR A 125 10.92 -22.77 -2.11
C THR A 125 12.17 -22.95 -1.25
N ARG A 126 12.65 -24.21 -1.11
CA ARG A 126 13.91 -24.51 -0.42
C ARG A 126 15.14 -23.94 -1.13
N ASP A 127 15.05 -23.76 -2.44
CA ASP A 127 16.10 -23.18 -3.30
C ASP A 127 16.08 -21.65 -3.32
N ALA A 128 15.40 -21.03 -2.34
CA ALA A 128 15.29 -19.58 -2.19
C ALA A 128 14.64 -18.86 -3.39
N TRP A 129 13.59 -19.44 -3.98
CA TRP A 129 12.70 -18.77 -4.91
C TRP A 129 11.38 -18.45 -4.23
N SER A 130 10.88 -17.25 -4.42
CA SER A 130 9.56 -16.81 -3.93
C SER A 130 8.62 -16.57 -5.10
N PHE A 131 7.43 -17.16 -4.99
CA PHE A 131 6.29 -16.96 -5.88
C PHE A 131 5.23 -16.21 -5.09
N THR A 132 4.88 -15.02 -5.54
CA THR A 132 3.88 -14.18 -4.86
C THR A 132 2.74 -13.87 -5.81
N LEU A 133 1.53 -14.06 -5.33
CA LEU A 133 0.30 -13.63 -5.98
C LEU A 133 -0.36 -12.60 -5.09
N ASN A 134 -0.77 -11.47 -5.66
CA ASN A 134 -1.54 -10.45 -4.97
C ASN A 134 -2.52 -9.75 -5.90
N THR A 135 -3.53 -9.14 -5.31
CA THR A 135 -4.38 -8.17 -6.00
C THR A 135 -4.38 -6.87 -5.21
N GLU A 136 -4.45 -5.75 -5.92
CA GLU A 136 -4.51 -4.41 -5.35
C GLU A 136 -5.87 -3.80 -5.70
N SER A 137 -6.91 -4.37 -5.10
CA SER A 137 -8.29 -4.00 -5.38
C SER A 137 -8.66 -2.70 -4.69
N THR A 138 -9.26 -1.79 -5.45
CA THR A 138 -9.79 -0.53 -4.92
C THR A 138 -11.28 -0.44 -5.26
N TYR A 139 -12.08 -0.06 -4.29
CA TYR A 139 -13.46 0.33 -4.48
C TYR A 139 -13.60 1.83 -4.26
N ASP A 140 -14.01 2.54 -5.30
CA ASP A 140 -14.37 3.96 -5.24
C ASP A 140 -15.85 4.09 -4.93
N TRP A 141 -16.18 4.70 -3.79
CA TRP A 141 -17.56 4.88 -3.32
C TRP A 141 -18.27 6.05 -4.00
N GLU A 142 -17.54 7.01 -4.56
CA GLU A 142 -18.11 8.13 -5.30
C GLU A 142 -18.49 7.71 -6.73
N ALA A 143 -17.61 6.94 -7.37
CA ALA A 143 -17.84 6.41 -8.72
C ALA A 143 -18.64 5.10 -8.72
N GLU A 144 -18.79 4.43 -7.56
CA GLU A 144 -19.37 3.09 -7.40
C GLU A 144 -18.64 2.03 -8.28
N GLU A 145 -17.32 2.16 -8.43
CA GLU A 145 -16.52 1.31 -9.32
C GLU A 145 -15.47 0.49 -8.59
N TRP A 146 -15.25 -0.74 -9.09
CA TRP A 146 -14.15 -1.60 -8.67
C TRP A 146 -13.01 -1.56 -9.67
N SER A 147 -11.77 -1.44 -9.14
CA SER A 147 -10.54 -1.75 -9.86
C SER A 147 -9.87 -2.96 -9.22
N VAL A 148 -9.69 -4.05 -9.96
CA VAL A 148 -9.19 -5.33 -9.43
C VAL A 148 -8.01 -5.83 -10.28
N PRO A 149 -6.82 -5.24 -10.18
CA PRO A 149 -5.63 -5.76 -10.83
C PRO A 149 -5.13 -7.03 -10.14
N LEU A 150 -4.66 -7.99 -10.92
CA LEU A 150 -4.03 -9.21 -10.43
C LEU A 150 -2.55 -9.20 -10.78
N ASN A 151 -1.68 -9.36 -9.79
CA ASN A 151 -0.24 -9.31 -9.94
C ASN A 151 0.41 -10.63 -9.52
N GLY A 152 1.30 -11.15 -10.35
CA GLY A 152 2.15 -12.29 -10.06
C GLY A 152 3.62 -11.90 -10.07
N THR A 153 4.37 -12.28 -9.05
CA THR A 153 5.81 -12.02 -8.94
C THR A 153 6.58 -13.29 -8.70
N VAL A 154 7.66 -13.46 -9.43
CA VAL A 154 8.65 -14.52 -9.20
C VAL A 154 10.00 -13.85 -8.96
N ALA A 155 10.59 -14.08 -7.80
CA ALA A 155 11.86 -13.48 -7.42
C ALA A 155 12.73 -14.47 -6.65
N PRO A 156 14.08 -14.38 -6.76
CA PRO A 156 14.93 -15.06 -5.80
C PRO A 156 14.65 -14.50 -4.42
N ALA A 157 14.33 -15.36 -3.45
CA ALA A 157 14.19 -14.93 -2.06
C ALA A 157 15.54 -14.35 -1.63
N ALA A 158 15.56 -13.10 -1.21
CA ALA A 158 16.75 -12.52 -0.63
C ALA A 158 17.23 -13.45 0.49
N ALA A 159 18.47 -13.89 0.41
CA ALA A 159 19.07 -14.73 1.45
C ALA A 159 18.73 -14.06 2.78
N ARG A 160 18.09 -14.79 3.69
CA ARG A 160 17.77 -14.28 5.03
C ARG A 160 19.09 -13.83 5.63
N ARG A 161 19.44 -12.56 5.49
CA ARG A 161 20.44 -11.98 6.37
C ARG A 161 19.82 -12.15 7.75
N ALA A 162 20.37 -13.06 8.51
CA ALA A 162 20.01 -13.19 9.91
C ALA A 162 20.07 -11.78 10.50
N TRP A 163 18.94 -11.29 10.93
CA TRP A 163 18.91 -10.05 11.72
C TRP A 163 19.84 -10.27 12.89
N PRO A 164 20.77 -9.35 13.16
CA PRO A 164 21.59 -9.48 14.34
C PRO A 164 20.63 -9.62 15.53
N ARG A 165 20.81 -10.69 16.29
CA ARG A 165 20.15 -10.81 17.59
C ARG A 165 20.84 -9.80 18.49
N TRP A 166 20.14 -8.75 18.79
CA TRP A 166 20.54 -7.79 19.84
C TRP A 166 20.07 -8.29 21.19
#